data_5b7a10d31a5dcde272c26007c2d3bbdf
#
_entry.id   5b7a10d31a5dcde272c26007c2d3bbdf
#
_cell.length_a   1.000
_cell.length_b   1.000
_cell.length_c   1.000
_cell.angle_alpha   90.00
_cell.angle_beta   90.00
_cell.angle_gamma   90.00
#
_symmetry.space_group_name_H-M   'P 1'
#
loop_
_entity.id
_entity.type
_entity.pdbx_description
1 polymer ?
#
loop_
_entity_poly.entity_id
_entity_poly.type
_entity_poly.pdbx_seq_one_letter_code
_entity_poly.pdbx_strand_id
1 'polypeptide(L)'
;MIQISNVFFDEVSHTSEESIWWLWSRLRSRAKNVHSLTMTMNPDPDNWTLKYAMWYLYPEGHELAGRPDPEKNGKVRYLLRIGGDIVWGDTREELQEKYGYDKSPISFRALFGTIDDNPPLQLSNPSYRQNLEALPTVERERLLYGNWFARPANSSYYKREDLTEIVEVPPDSDFSKIVRAYDFAGTLPHDGNKETDYFASVKMGKLHTGDYVILEVVRTRITFGDWEQHILDNAFRDGNKVEIILPQDPNAAAKAATSLLARSIIEHGYI
;
A
#
# COMPACT_ATOMS: atom_id res chain seq x y z
N MET A 1 18.89 -35.02 -5.50
CA MET A 1 18.17 -33.87 -4.89
C MET A 1 19.13 -32.70 -4.86
N ILE A 2 18.78 -31.58 -5.47
CA ILE A 2 19.61 -30.36 -5.48
C ILE A 2 19.57 -29.75 -4.08
N GLN A 3 20.74 -29.37 -3.53
CA GLN A 3 20.87 -28.65 -2.27
C GLN A 3 21.31 -27.23 -2.59
N ILE A 4 20.59 -26.25 -2.05
CA ILE A 4 20.85 -24.82 -2.25
C ILE A 4 21.19 -24.23 -0.89
N SER A 5 22.35 -23.58 -0.77
CA SER A 5 22.79 -22.91 0.46
C SER A 5 22.60 -21.40 0.39
N ASN A 6 22.81 -20.82 -0.80
CA ASN A 6 22.78 -19.38 -1.00
C ASN A 6 21.91 -19.07 -2.23
N VAL A 7 21.10 -18.04 -2.11
CA VAL A 7 20.27 -17.53 -3.20
C VAL A 7 20.46 -16.03 -3.31
N PHE A 8 20.52 -15.58 -4.55
CA PHE A 8 20.52 -14.15 -4.89
C PHE A 8 19.31 -13.85 -5.77
N PHE A 9 18.54 -12.85 -5.35
CA PHE A 9 17.42 -12.30 -6.11
C PHE A 9 17.74 -10.90 -6.56
N ASP A 10 17.69 -10.67 -7.83
CA ASP A 10 17.70 -9.33 -8.40
C ASP A 10 16.27 -8.86 -8.62
N GLU A 11 15.97 -7.60 -8.26
CA GLU A 11 14.63 -7.00 -8.35
C GLU A 11 13.53 -7.83 -7.65
N VAL A 12 13.75 -8.17 -6.38
CA VAL A 12 12.82 -9.04 -5.61
C VAL A 12 11.41 -8.45 -5.46
N SER A 13 11.25 -7.15 -5.66
CA SER A 13 9.95 -6.46 -5.65
C SER A 13 8.93 -7.06 -6.63
N HIS A 14 9.37 -7.74 -7.68
CA HIS A 14 8.51 -8.44 -8.64
C HIS A 14 8.09 -9.86 -8.20
N THR A 15 8.54 -10.30 -7.03
CA THR A 15 8.27 -11.64 -6.49
C THR A 15 7.38 -11.51 -5.25
N SER A 16 6.45 -12.44 -5.05
CA SER A 16 5.63 -12.42 -3.83
C SER A 16 6.44 -12.80 -2.60
N GLU A 17 6.06 -12.24 -1.45
CA GLU A 17 6.71 -12.54 -0.18
C GLU A 17 6.62 -14.03 0.18
N GLU A 18 5.47 -14.65 -0.11
CA GLU A 18 5.26 -16.09 0.15
C GLU A 18 6.25 -16.95 -0.64
N SER A 19 6.58 -16.58 -1.87
CA SER A 19 7.58 -17.26 -2.71
C SER A 19 8.96 -17.18 -2.08
N ILE A 20 9.32 -16.06 -1.49
CA ILE A 20 10.59 -15.86 -0.79
C ILE A 20 10.64 -16.73 0.48
N TRP A 21 9.59 -16.77 1.28
CA TRP A 21 9.52 -17.62 2.45
C TRP A 21 9.48 -19.11 2.10
N TRP A 22 8.79 -19.46 1.03
CA TRP A 22 8.83 -20.83 0.50
C TRP A 22 10.26 -21.24 0.14
N LEU A 23 10.97 -20.38 -0.58
CA LEU A 23 12.35 -20.64 -0.96
C LEU A 23 13.27 -20.71 0.25
N TRP A 24 13.13 -19.80 1.23
CA TRP A 24 13.87 -19.84 2.48
C TRP A 24 13.74 -21.20 3.16
N SER A 25 12.55 -21.78 3.18
CA SER A 25 12.30 -23.11 3.75
C SER A 25 13.04 -24.24 3.00
N ARG A 26 13.51 -23.98 1.78
CA ARG A 26 14.24 -24.96 0.93
C ARG A 26 15.76 -24.79 1.00
N LEU A 27 16.24 -23.73 1.64
CA LEU A 27 17.66 -23.55 1.84
C LEU A 27 18.17 -24.60 2.81
N ARG A 28 18.95 -25.52 2.27
CA ARG A 28 19.56 -26.60 3.04
C ARG A 28 20.81 -27.10 2.32
N SER A 29 21.87 -27.35 3.07
CA SER A 29 23.09 -27.92 2.54
C SER A 29 23.75 -28.78 3.61
N ARG A 30 24.41 -29.85 3.21
CA ARG A 30 25.29 -30.64 4.07
C ARG A 30 26.64 -29.95 4.31
N ALA A 31 26.98 -28.95 3.50
CA ALA A 31 28.16 -28.12 3.74
C ALA A 31 27.95 -27.29 5.01
N LYS A 32 29.03 -27.06 5.76
CA LYS A 32 29.02 -26.19 6.97
C LYS A 32 28.86 -24.68 6.63
N ASN A 33 28.19 -24.36 5.52
CA ASN A 33 27.99 -22.99 5.08
C ASN A 33 26.75 -22.40 5.72
N VAL A 34 26.82 -21.14 6.06
CA VAL A 34 25.65 -20.37 6.50
C VAL A 34 24.69 -20.22 5.31
N HIS A 35 23.45 -20.57 5.52
CA HIS A 35 22.42 -20.32 4.51
C HIS A 35 22.15 -18.83 4.41
N SER A 36 22.09 -18.30 3.21
CA SER A 36 21.82 -16.88 2.98
C SER A 36 20.88 -16.65 1.80
N LEU A 37 20.08 -15.60 1.93
CA LEU A 37 19.26 -15.04 0.88
C LEU A 37 19.65 -13.58 0.75
N THR A 38 20.13 -13.19 -0.42
CA THR A 38 20.46 -11.81 -0.76
C THR A 38 19.46 -11.30 -1.78
N MET A 39 18.94 -10.11 -1.57
CA MET A 39 17.91 -9.51 -2.40
C MET A 39 18.29 -8.08 -2.75
N THR A 40 18.15 -7.71 -4.02
CA THR A 40 18.23 -6.31 -4.45
C THR A 40 16.84 -5.81 -4.85
N MET A 41 16.60 -4.51 -4.68
CA MET A 41 15.34 -3.86 -5.03
C MET A 41 15.49 -2.35 -5.05
N ASN A 42 14.56 -1.71 -5.74
CA ASN A 42 14.37 -0.27 -5.64
C ASN A 42 13.30 0.07 -4.59
N PRO A 43 13.34 1.27 -3.99
CA PRO A 43 12.31 1.72 -3.06
C PRO A 43 10.91 1.70 -3.68
N ASP A 44 9.96 1.09 -2.98
CA ASP A 44 8.55 1.09 -3.37
C ASP A 44 7.65 1.10 -2.12
N PRO A 45 6.85 2.16 -1.90
CA PRO A 45 5.98 2.29 -0.73
C PRO A 45 4.82 1.32 -0.69
N ASP A 46 4.48 0.70 -1.81
CA ASP A 46 3.34 -0.22 -1.93
C ASP A 46 3.78 -1.69 -2.01
N ASN A 47 5.10 -1.92 -1.91
CA ASN A 47 5.67 -3.26 -1.97
C ASN A 47 5.86 -3.88 -0.57
N TRP A 48 5.68 -5.20 -0.47
CA TRP A 48 5.89 -5.96 0.77
C TRP A 48 7.29 -5.79 1.37
N THR A 49 8.29 -5.44 0.58
CA THR A 49 9.67 -5.22 1.01
C THR A 49 9.83 -4.03 1.94
N LEU A 50 8.93 -3.04 1.87
CA LEU A 50 8.95 -1.86 2.74
C LEU A 50 8.97 -2.25 4.23
N LYS A 51 8.18 -3.23 4.65
CA LYS A 51 8.12 -3.64 6.06
C LYS A 51 9.45 -4.14 6.63
N TYR A 52 10.34 -4.62 5.75
CA TYR A 52 11.70 -5.03 6.13
C TYR A 52 12.66 -3.85 6.18
N ALA A 53 12.41 -2.82 5.39
CA ALA A 53 13.21 -1.59 5.33
C ALA A 53 12.83 -0.59 6.45
N MET A 54 11.58 -0.56 6.90
CA MET A 54 10.99 0.46 7.78
C MET A 54 11.89 0.87 8.95
N TRP A 55 12.48 -0.08 9.67
CA TRP A 55 13.32 0.24 10.82
C TRP A 55 14.59 1.02 10.44
N TYR A 56 15.09 0.82 9.24
CA TYR A 56 16.31 1.44 8.72
C TYR A 56 16.08 2.83 8.14
N LEU A 57 14.84 3.28 8.06
CA LEU A 57 14.46 4.55 7.47
C LEU A 57 14.23 5.62 8.55
N TYR A 58 14.35 6.87 8.16
CA TYR A 58 13.83 7.96 8.96
C TYR A 58 12.30 7.85 9.07
N PRO A 59 11.74 7.97 10.29
CA PRO A 59 10.32 7.76 10.52
C PRO A 59 9.46 8.89 9.91
N GLU A 60 8.16 8.64 9.80
CA GLU A 60 7.19 9.68 9.46
C GLU A 60 7.30 10.87 10.42
N GLY A 61 7.17 12.08 9.88
CA GLY A 61 7.34 13.32 10.63
C GLY A 61 8.78 13.84 10.72
N HIS A 62 9.77 13.08 10.30
CA HIS A 62 11.14 13.55 10.13
C HIS A 62 11.30 14.28 8.80
N GLU A 63 12.18 15.29 8.73
CA GLU A 63 12.48 16.05 7.50
C GLU A 63 12.89 15.14 6.32
N LEU A 64 13.60 14.07 6.62
CA LEU A 64 14.06 13.07 5.64
C LEU A 64 13.22 11.78 5.68
N ALA A 65 11.95 11.86 6.09
CA ALA A 65 11.08 10.69 6.21
C ALA A 65 11.12 9.78 4.98
N GLY A 66 11.25 8.47 5.22
CA GLY A 66 11.33 7.46 4.18
C GLY A 66 12.71 7.29 3.52
N ARG A 67 13.66 8.18 3.78
CA ARG A 67 15.05 8.01 3.33
C ARG A 67 15.84 7.14 4.32
N PRO A 68 16.87 6.43 3.86
CA PRO A 68 17.72 5.61 4.73
C PRO A 68 18.38 6.44 5.84
N ASP A 69 18.34 5.93 7.07
CA ASP A 69 19.04 6.49 8.21
C ASP A 69 20.49 5.95 8.22
N PRO A 70 21.51 6.81 8.02
CA PRO A 70 22.90 6.35 7.98
C PRO A 70 23.35 5.65 9.26
N GLU A 71 22.76 6.02 10.40
CA GLU A 71 23.13 5.40 11.68
C GLU A 71 22.64 3.95 11.79
N LYS A 72 21.60 3.59 11.03
CA LYS A 72 21.00 2.25 11.02
C LYS A 72 21.46 1.41 9.83
N ASN A 73 21.96 2.05 8.76
CA ASN A 73 22.39 1.37 7.55
C ASN A 73 23.41 0.28 7.87
N GLY A 74 23.14 -0.94 7.44
CA GLY A 74 24.02 -2.10 7.65
C GLY A 74 23.98 -2.72 9.04
N LYS A 75 23.22 -2.20 10.01
CA LYS A 75 23.05 -2.84 11.31
C LYS A 75 22.33 -4.16 11.18
N VAL A 76 22.75 -5.14 11.97
CA VAL A 76 22.09 -6.45 12.01
C VAL A 76 20.95 -6.39 12.99
N ARG A 77 19.79 -6.89 12.57
CA ARG A 77 18.64 -7.21 13.42
C ARG A 77 18.27 -8.68 13.28
N TYR A 78 17.42 -9.14 14.14
CA TYR A 78 16.94 -10.51 14.12
C TYR A 78 15.44 -10.55 13.95
N LEU A 79 14.95 -11.59 13.28
CA LEU A 79 13.53 -11.79 13.07
C LEU A 79 13.11 -13.25 13.30
N LEU A 80 11.86 -13.44 13.72
CA LEU A 80 11.18 -14.72 13.74
C LEU A 80 9.85 -14.59 12.99
N ARG A 81 9.43 -15.65 12.31
CA ARG A 81 8.09 -15.74 11.74
C ARG A 81 7.22 -16.61 12.66
N ILE A 82 6.17 -16.02 13.22
CA ILE A 82 5.26 -16.67 14.16
C ILE A 82 3.82 -16.47 13.68
N GLY A 83 3.12 -17.55 13.37
CA GLY A 83 1.72 -17.50 12.90
C GLY A 83 1.52 -16.74 11.59
N GLY A 84 2.60 -16.56 10.81
CA GLY A 84 2.58 -15.75 9.57
C GLY A 84 3.13 -14.34 9.77
N ASP A 85 3.13 -13.82 10.98
CA ASP A 85 3.64 -12.48 11.30
C ASP A 85 5.15 -12.49 11.55
N ILE A 86 5.81 -11.36 11.29
CA ILE A 86 7.24 -11.17 11.54
C ILE A 86 7.40 -10.35 12.82
N VAL A 87 8.14 -10.92 13.76
CA VAL A 87 8.54 -10.24 14.98
C VAL A 87 10.03 -9.95 14.94
N TRP A 88 10.42 -8.77 15.40
CA TRP A 88 11.77 -8.26 15.34
C TRP A 88 12.40 -8.14 16.73
N GLY A 89 13.71 -8.31 16.81
CA GLY A 89 14.54 -8.03 17.98
C GLY A 89 15.91 -7.52 17.56
N ASP A 90 16.59 -6.88 18.49
CA ASP A 90 17.94 -6.35 18.25
C ASP A 90 18.99 -7.42 18.51
N THR A 91 18.65 -8.46 19.29
CA THR A 91 19.49 -9.62 19.54
C THR A 91 18.72 -10.93 19.33
N ARG A 92 19.45 -12.02 19.14
CA ARG A 92 18.89 -13.36 19.05
C ARG A 92 18.27 -13.78 20.38
N GLU A 93 18.98 -13.46 21.45
CA GLU A 93 18.63 -13.81 22.82
C GLU A 93 17.29 -13.15 23.23
N GLU A 94 17.08 -11.88 22.89
CA GLU A 94 15.83 -11.16 23.12
C GLU A 94 14.61 -11.92 22.54
N LEU A 95 14.73 -12.37 21.31
CA LEU A 95 13.65 -13.12 20.65
C LEU A 95 13.46 -14.51 21.27
N GLN A 96 14.55 -15.16 21.68
CA GLN A 96 14.48 -16.48 22.33
C GLN A 96 13.87 -16.39 23.73
N GLU A 97 14.22 -15.40 24.52
CA GLU A 97 13.60 -15.15 25.83
C GLU A 97 12.09 -14.94 25.72
N LYS A 98 11.68 -14.18 24.71
CA LYS A 98 10.26 -13.82 24.52
C LYS A 98 9.41 -14.95 23.89
N TYR A 99 9.98 -15.72 22.97
CA TYR A 99 9.22 -16.65 22.13
C TYR A 99 9.64 -18.12 22.27
N GLY A 100 10.69 -18.41 23.03
CA GLY A 100 11.20 -19.74 23.32
C GLY A 100 12.61 -19.99 22.78
N TYR A 101 13.43 -20.65 23.59
CA TYR A 101 14.82 -20.97 23.24
C TYR A 101 14.96 -22.07 22.16
N ASP A 102 13.88 -22.75 21.84
CA ASP A 102 13.78 -23.67 20.71
C ASP A 102 13.72 -22.98 19.36
N LYS A 103 13.46 -21.67 19.35
CA LYS A 103 13.37 -20.86 18.14
C LYS A 103 14.76 -20.48 17.61
N SER A 104 14.85 -20.36 16.29
CA SER A 104 16.06 -19.95 15.58
C SER A 104 15.86 -18.62 14.87
N PRO A 105 16.09 -17.49 15.54
CA PRO A 105 16.01 -16.17 14.91
C PRO A 105 16.95 -16.04 13.72
N ILE A 106 16.42 -15.49 12.63
CA ILE A 106 17.16 -15.24 11.39
C ILE A 106 17.80 -13.87 11.51
N SER A 107 19.09 -13.77 11.22
CA SER A 107 19.76 -12.47 11.12
C SER A 107 19.36 -11.78 9.82
N PHE A 108 19.06 -10.50 9.90
CA PHE A 108 18.69 -9.65 8.78
C PHE A 108 19.52 -8.37 8.77
N ARG A 109 19.88 -7.90 7.59
CA ARG A 109 20.59 -6.64 7.41
C ARG A 109 20.16 -6.02 6.09
N ALA A 110 19.76 -4.75 6.13
CA ALA A 110 19.58 -3.93 4.94
C ALA A 110 20.79 -3.03 4.71
N LEU A 111 21.20 -2.93 3.45
CA LEU A 111 22.26 -2.04 2.98
C LEU A 111 21.64 -1.12 1.93
N PHE A 112 21.72 0.16 2.16
CA PHE A 112 21.23 1.18 1.24
C PHE A 112 22.43 1.86 0.61
N GLY A 113 22.43 1.91 -0.72
CA GLY A 113 23.41 2.63 -1.50
C GLY A 113 22.75 3.74 -2.31
N THR A 114 23.50 4.79 -2.56
CA THR A 114 23.15 5.89 -3.43
C THR A 114 24.11 5.95 -4.61
N ILE A 115 23.83 6.82 -5.58
CA ILE A 115 24.78 7.04 -6.69
C ILE A 115 26.15 7.52 -6.17
N ASP A 116 26.20 8.18 -5.01
CA ASP A 116 27.43 8.69 -4.43
C ASP A 116 28.33 7.58 -3.88
N ASP A 117 27.76 6.41 -3.62
CA ASP A 117 28.50 5.21 -3.20
C ASP A 117 29.13 4.46 -4.39
N ASN A 118 28.92 4.94 -5.64
CA ASN A 118 29.42 4.31 -6.86
C ASN A 118 30.29 5.30 -7.69
N PRO A 119 31.46 5.70 -7.21
CA PRO A 119 32.37 6.58 -7.95
C PRO A 119 32.75 6.09 -9.36
N PRO A 120 32.97 4.76 -9.59
CA PRO A 120 33.26 4.27 -10.94
C PRO A 120 32.14 4.55 -11.94
N LEU A 121 30.88 4.45 -11.53
CA LEU A 121 29.74 4.78 -12.41
C LEU A 121 29.73 6.28 -12.74
N GLN A 122 29.98 7.15 -11.77
CA GLN A 122 30.02 8.59 -11.98
C GLN A 122 31.14 9.00 -12.92
N LEU A 123 32.29 8.33 -12.85
CA LEU A 123 33.42 8.56 -13.76
C LEU A 123 33.16 8.05 -15.18
N SER A 124 32.54 6.87 -15.32
CA SER A 124 32.26 6.27 -16.63
C SER A 124 31.04 6.88 -17.31
N ASN A 125 30.07 7.38 -16.56
CA ASN A 125 28.84 8.00 -17.07
C ASN A 125 28.47 9.25 -16.26
N PRO A 126 29.14 10.39 -16.48
CA PRO A 126 28.86 11.62 -15.75
C PRO A 126 27.43 12.16 -15.91
N SER A 127 26.78 11.82 -17.02
CA SER A 127 25.39 12.24 -17.29
C SER A 127 24.34 11.42 -16.54
N TYR A 128 24.71 10.29 -15.93
CA TYR A 128 23.77 9.43 -15.24
C TYR A 128 23.03 10.13 -14.10
N ARG A 129 23.74 10.91 -13.29
CA ARG A 129 23.14 11.73 -12.24
C ARG A 129 22.13 12.74 -12.81
N GLN A 130 22.49 13.43 -13.89
CA GLN A 130 21.62 14.43 -14.55
C GLN A 130 20.34 13.75 -15.08
N ASN A 131 20.47 12.53 -15.61
CA ASN A 131 19.30 11.76 -16.06
C ASN A 131 18.37 11.42 -14.89
N LEU A 132 18.90 11.04 -13.72
CA LEU A 132 18.09 10.80 -12.53
C LEU A 132 17.44 12.08 -12.00
N GLU A 133 18.15 13.21 -12.03
CA GLU A 133 17.63 14.52 -11.63
C GLU A 133 16.49 15.01 -12.54
N ALA A 134 16.51 14.62 -13.81
CA ALA A 134 15.48 14.95 -14.79
C ALA A 134 14.19 14.09 -14.68
N LEU A 135 14.21 13.03 -13.86
CA LEU A 135 13.02 12.19 -13.67
C LEU A 135 11.87 12.95 -12.99
N PRO A 136 10.62 12.51 -13.19
CA PRO A 136 9.48 12.98 -12.42
C PRO A 136 9.77 12.91 -10.91
N THR A 137 9.18 13.80 -10.13
CA THR A 137 9.50 13.99 -8.71
C THR A 137 9.51 12.69 -7.91
N VAL A 138 8.51 11.82 -8.09
CA VAL A 138 8.40 10.55 -7.34
C VAL A 138 9.52 9.59 -7.70
N GLU A 139 9.78 9.42 -8.98
CA GLU A 139 10.84 8.52 -9.46
C GLU A 139 12.21 9.04 -9.03
N ARG A 140 12.41 10.35 -9.09
CA ARG A 140 13.64 10.98 -8.60
C ARG A 140 13.80 10.76 -7.10
N GLU A 141 12.76 10.94 -6.29
CA GLU A 141 12.81 10.68 -4.86
C GLU A 141 13.17 9.21 -4.56
N ARG A 142 12.59 8.27 -5.30
CA ARG A 142 12.88 6.85 -5.15
C ARG A 142 14.30 6.48 -5.58
N LEU A 143 14.68 6.84 -6.80
CA LEU A 143 15.88 6.32 -7.45
C LEU A 143 17.14 7.13 -7.12
N LEU A 144 17.04 8.44 -6.95
CA LEU A 144 18.18 9.29 -6.62
C LEU A 144 18.39 9.42 -5.11
N TYR A 145 17.31 9.59 -4.34
CA TYR A 145 17.39 9.84 -2.90
C TYR A 145 17.05 8.63 -2.03
N GLY A 146 16.66 7.51 -2.63
CA GLY A 146 16.34 6.28 -1.91
C GLY A 146 15.11 6.41 -1.00
N ASN A 147 14.14 7.26 -1.35
CA ASN A 147 12.97 7.53 -0.53
C ASN A 147 11.90 6.43 -0.71
N TRP A 148 11.71 5.61 0.31
CA TRP A 148 10.75 4.51 0.34
C TRP A 148 9.30 4.95 0.54
N PHE A 149 9.07 6.19 0.98
CA PHE A 149 7.71 6.71 1.18
C PHE A 149 7.25 7.57 0.01
N ALA A 150 8.12 7.77 -1.00
CA ALA A 150 7.77 8.58 -2.16
C ALA A 150 6.61 7.96 -2.93
N ARG A 151 5.49 8.65 -2.90
CA ARG A 151 4.28 8.33 -3.67
C ARG A 151 3.96 9.47 -4.60
N PRO A 152 3.31 9.20 -5.74
CA PRO A 152 2.67 10.27 -6.46
C PRO A 152 1.82 11.04 -5.47
N ALA A 153 1.85 12.35 -5.55
CA ALA A 153 0.90 13.17 -4.80
C ALA A 153 -0.52 12.90 -5.35
N ASN A 154 -1.01 11.65 -5.20
CA ASN A 154 -2.37 11.24 -5.54
C ASN A 154 -3.39 11.88 -4.61
N SER A 155 -2.91 12.41 -3.51
CA SER A 155 -3.57 13.44 -2.73
C SER A 155 -3.55 14.81 -3.40
N SER A 156 -3.00 14.95 -4.62
CA SER A 156 -2.96 16.25 -5.32
C SER A 156 -4.33 16.79 -5.71
N TYR A 157 -5.36 15.95 -5.69
CA TYR A 157 -6.72 16.42 -5.86
C TYR A 157 -7.30 16.99 -4.57
N TYR A 158 -6.94 16.43 -3.39
CA TYR A 158 -7.42 16.92 -2.10
C TYR A 158 -6.32 16.73 -1.04
N LYS A 159 -5.76 17.82 -0.57
CA LYS A 159 -4.97 17.84 0.64
C LYS A 159 -5.89 18.03 1.84
N ARG A 160 -5.52 17.50 3.01
CA ARG A 160 -6.32 17.71 4.23
C ARG A 160 -6.51 19.19 4.56
N GLU A 161 -5.54 20.02 4.20
CA GLU A 161 -5.58 21.47 4.36
C GLU A 161 -6.59 22.17 3.41
N ASP A 162 -6.99 21.51 2.31
CA ASP A 162 -8.00 21.98 1.38
C ASP A 162 -9.43 21.71 1.89
N LEU A 163 -9.56 20.90 2.96
CA LEU A 163 -10.84 20.53 3.57
C LEU A 163 -11.09 21.43 4.78
N THR A 164 -12.14 22.23 4.69
CA THR A 164 -12.63 23.05 5.81
C THR A 164 -13.74 22.30 6.52
N GLU A 165 -13.62 22.14 7.85
CA GLU A 165 -14.68 21.56 8.65
C GLU A 165 -15.83 22.58 8.78
N ILE A 166 -17.05 22.12 8.50
CA ILE A 166 -18.27 22.91 8.66
C ILE A 166 -19.02 22.46 9.92
N VAL A 167 -19.53 23.40 10.70
CA VAL A 167 -20.22 23.13 11.97
C VAL A 167 -21.67 22.70 11.71
N GLU A 168 -22.29 23.22 10.65
CA GLU A 168 -23.68 22.98 10.33
C GLU A 168 -23.82 22.60 8.84
N VAL A 169 -24.53 21.52 8.56
CA VAL A 169 -24.79 21.07 7.18
C VAL A 169 -25.78 22.02 6.53
N PRO A 170 -25.47 22.60 5.36
CA PRO A 170 -26.41 23.44 4.62
C PRO A 170 -27.73 22.71 4.34
N PRO A 171 -28.87 23.41 4.31
CA PRO A 171 -30.16 22.80 3.95
C PRO A 171 -30.18 22.31 2.49
N ASP A 172 -30.99 21.32 2.19
CA ASP A 172 -31.12 20.73 0.85
C ASP A 172 -31.35 21.76 -0.27
N SER A 173 -32.01 22.86 0.05
CA SER A 173 -32.29 23.97 -0.91
C SER A 173 -31.05 24.65 -1.43
N ASP A 174 -29.94 24.59 -0.72
CA ASP A 174 -28.69 25.27 -1.07
C ASP A 174 -27.86 24.48 -2.05
N PHE A 175 -28.19 23.19 -2.24
CA PHE A 175 -27.49 22.32 -3.17
C PHE A 175 -28.13 22.36 -4.57
N SER A 176 -27.28 22.59 -5.56
CA SER A 176 -27.65 22.45 -6.97
C SER A 176 -27.71 20.99 -7.41
N LYS A 177 -26.93 20.12 -6.76
CA LYS A 177 -26.89 18.67 -7.01
C LYS A 177 -26.32 17.94 -5.79
N ILE A 178 -26.87 16.78 -5.49
CA ILE A 178 -26.31 15.85 -4.49
C ILE A 178 -26.11 14.50 -5.18
N VAL A 179 -24.96 13.90 -4.98
CA VAL A 179 -24.61 12.59 -5.55
C VAL A 179 -24.04 11.67 -4.47
N ARG A 180 -24.19 10.38 -4.66
CA ARG A 180 -23.43 9.35 -3.94
C ARG A 180 -22.63 8.52 -4.93
N ALA A 181 -21.32 8.63 -4.84
CA ALA A 181 -20.39 7.85 -5.66
C ALA A 181 -19.88 6.64 -4.86
N TYR A 182 -19.63 5.54 -5.57
CA TYR A 182 -19.16 4.28 -5.00
C TYR A 182 -17.79 3.90 -5.55
N ASP A 183 -17.00 3.23 -4.71
CA ASP A 183 -15.78 2.51 -5.06
C ASP A 183 -15.92 1.07 -4.58
N PHE A 184 -15.75 0.10 -5.49
CA PHE A 184 -16.14 -1.28 -5.25
C PHE A 184 -14.96 -2.16 -4.88
N ALA A 185 -15.05 -2.81 -3.71
CA ALA A 185 -14.18 -3.90 -3.33
C ALA A 185 -14.99 -5.01 -2.66
N GLY A 186 -14.80 -6.24 -3.10
CA GLY A 186 -15.61 -7.39 -2.67
C GLY A 186 -14.83 -8.52 -2.01
N THR A 187 -13.59 -8.27 -1.59
CA THR A 187 -12.75 -9.28 -0.93
C THR A 187 -12.79 -9.08 0.58
N LEU A 188 -13.25 -10.10 1.32
CA LEU A 188 -13.20 -10.09 2.77
C LEU A 188 -11.82 -10.50 3.29
N PRO A 189 -11.38 -9.98 4.44
CA PRO A 189 -10.18 -10.46 5.11
C PRO A 189 -10.28 -11.96 5.44
N HIS A 190 -9.17 -12.68 5.25
CA HIS A 190 -9.04 -14.10 5.60
C HIS A 190 -7.64 -14.37 6.16
N ASP A 191 -7.38 -15.56 6.67
CA ASP A 191 -6.14 -15.89 7.40
C ASP A 191 -4.83 -15.64 6.62
N GLY A 192 -4.89 -15.56 5.30
CA GLY A 192 -3.73 -15.23 4.46
C GLY A 192 -3.63 -13.77 4.02
N ASN A 193 -4.72 -13.00 4.17
CA ASN A 193 -4.77 -11.59 3.77
C ASN A 193 -5.75 -10.81 4.65
N LYS A 194 -5.24 -10.09 5.62
CA LYS A 194 -6.03 -9.25 6.53
C LYS A 194 -6.24 -7.83 6.00
N GLU A 195 -5.42 -7.40 5.03
CA GLU A 195 -5.49 -6.10 4.40
C GLU A 195 -6.17 -6.23 3.03
N THR A 196 -7.49 -6.13 3.02
CA THR A 196 -8.28 -6.09 1.79
C THR A 196 -8.84 -4.70 1.58
N ASP A 197 -9.07 -4.34 0.33
CA ASP A 197 -9.69 -3.08 -0.02
C ASP A 197 -11.09 -2.95 0.56
N TYR A 198 -11.57 -1.72 0.67
CA TYR A 198 -12.87 -1.42 1.21
C TYR A 198 -13.86 -1.13 0.09
N PHE A 199 -15.07 -1.62 0.26
CA PHE A 199 -16.22 -1.03 -0.41
C PHE A 199 -16.50 0.32 0.23
N ALA A 200 -16.46 1.39 -0.54
CA ALA A 200 -16.61 2.74 -0.04
C ALA A 200 -17.67 3.53 -0.81
N SER A 201 -18.31 4.47 -0.15
CA SER A 201 -19.14 5.48 -0.82
C SER A 201 -18.98 6.85 -0.18
N VAL A 202 -19.12 7.88 -1.01
CA VAL A 202 -19.11 9.28 -0.59
C VAL A 202 -20.37 9.96 -1.08
N LYS A 203 -21.15 10.53 -0.17
CA LYS A 203 -22.25 11.46 -0.48
C LYS A 203 -21.70 12.87 -0.50
N MET A 204 -21.85 13.55 -1.64
CA MET A 204 -21.32 14.89 -1.85
C MET A 204 -22.39 15.79 -2.45
N GLY A 205 -22.50 16.99 -1.94
CA GLY A 205 -23.36 18.05 -2.46
C GLY A 205 -22.55 19.16 -3.14
N LYS A 206 -23.07 19.68 -4.27
CA LYS A 206 -22.56 20.89 -4.89
C LYS A 206 -23.50 22.04 -4.55
N LEU A 207 -22.99 23.06 -3.89
CA LEU A 207 -23.74 24.27 -3.56
C LEU A 207 -23.99 25.14 -4.82
N HIS A 208 -25.01 26.00 -4.77
CA HIS A 208 -25.25 27.00 -5.81
C HIS A 208 -24.10 28.01 -5.92
N THR A 209 -23.29 28.18 -4.87
CA THR A 209 -22.06 29.01 -4.90
C THR A 209 -20.96 28.39 -5.75
N GLY A 210 -21.03 27.06 -6.03
CA GLY A 210 -20.00 26.30 -6.73
C GLY A 210 -19.13 25.46 -5.82
N ASP A 211 -19.20 25.64 -4.50
CA ASP A 211 -18.46 24.86 -3.50
C ASP A 211 -19.02 23.45 -3.38
N TYR A 212 -18.18 22.54 -2.86
CA TYR A 212 -18.56 21.14 -2.64
C TYR A 212 -18.54 20.81 -1.15
N VAL A 213 -19.53 20.05 -0.69
CA VAL A 213 -19.67 19.61 0.70
C VAL A 213 -19.68 18.09 0.74
N ILE A 214 -18.77 17.48 1.50
CA ILE A 214 -18.81 16.05 1.81
C ILE A 214 -19.83 15.86 2.92
N LEU A 215 -20.93 15.19 2.62
CA LEU A 215 -22.06 15.00 3.54
C LEU A 215 -21.95 13.70 4.35
N GLU A 216 -21.44 12.63 3.72
CA GLU A 216 -21.25 11.35 4.38
C GLU A 216 -20.16 10.55 3.68
N VAL A 217 -19.37 9.81 4.47
CA VAL A 217 -18.44 8.81 3.97
C VAL A 217 -18.76 7.47 4.64
N VAL A 218 -19.04 6.44 3.84
CA VAL A 218 -19.23 5.07 4.31
C VAL A 218 -18.07 4.23 3.80
N ARG A 219 -17.51 3.42 4.69
CA ARG A 219 -16.39 2.52 4.40
C ARG A 219 -16.63 1.20 5.12
N THR A 220 -16.77 0.12 4.37
CA THR A 220 -17.06 -1.19 4.93
C THR A 220 -16.37 -2.30 4.14
N ARG A 221 -16.34 -3.50 4.70
CA ARG A 221 -15.87 -4.70 4.00
C ARG A 221 -17.05 -5.65 3.84
N ILE A 222 -17.49 -5.78 2.61
CA ILE A 222 -18.63 -6.61 2.22
C ILE A 222 -18.27 -7.47 1.01
N THR A 223 -19.00 -8.55 0.80
CA THR A 223 -18.84 -9.40 -0.37
C THR A 223 -19.50 -8.80 -1.60
N PHE A 224 -19.11 -9.26 -2.78
CA PHE A 224 -19.75 -8.88 -4.04
C PHE A 224 -21.28 -9.12 -4.01
N GLY A 225 -21.73 -10.20 -3.33
CA GLY A 225 -23.15 -10.52 -3.20
C GLY A 225 -23.97 -9.52 -2.36
N ASP A 226 -23.29 -8.74 -1.51
CA ASP A 226 -23.95 -7.79 -0.61
C ASP A 226 -23.97 -6.36 -1.19
N TRP A 227 -23.30 -6.10 -2.32
CA TRP A 227 -23.21 -4.75 -2.89
C TRP A 227 -24.57 -4.15 -3.20
N GLU A 228 -25.43 -4.92 -3.89
CA GLU A 228 -26.75 -4.46 -4.30
C GLU A 228 -27.58 -4.01 -3.10
N GLN A 229 -27.69 -4.86 -2.08
CA GLN A 229 -28.44 -4.54 -0.88
C GLN A 229 -27.89 -3.29 -0.17
N HIS A 230 -26.57 -3.19 -0.07
CA HIS A 230 -25.92 -2.04 0.57
C HIS A 230 -26.16 -0.73 -0.19
N ILE A 231 -26.17 -0.77 -1.53
CA ILE A 231 -26.49 0.39 -2.37
C ILE A 231 -27.95 0.78 -2.21
N LEU A 232 -28.87 -0.18 -2.21
CA LEU A 232 -30.31 0.06 -2.04
C LEU A 232 -30.61 0.63 -0.64
N ASP A 233 -29.96 0.13 0.40
CA ASP A 233 -30.11 0.65 1.77
C ASP A 233 -29.63 2.11 1.87
N ASN A 234 -28.54 2.45 1.21
CA ASN A 234 -28.07 3.84 1.11
C ASN A 234 -29.05 4.70 0.31
N ALA A 235 -29.53 4.21 -0.84
CA ALA A 235 -30.48 4.92 -1.69
C ALA A 235 -31.80 5.19 -0.95
N PHE A 236 -32.28 4.24 -0.17
CA PHE A 236 -33.47 4.40 0.66
C PHE A 236 -33.30 5.52 1.71
N ARG A 237 -32.14 5.58 2.37
CA ARG A 237 -31.83 6.64 3.35
C ARG A 237 -31.64 8.01 2.70
N ASP A 238 -31.05 8.05 1.52
CA ASP A 238 -30.73 9.27 0.80
C ASP A 238 -31.96 9.88 0.11
N GLY A 239 -32.92 9.05 -0.29
CA GLY A 239 -34.09 9.47 -1.07
C GLY A 239 -33.79 9.80 -2.54
N ASN A 240 -34.83 10.06 -3.33
CA ASN A 240 -34.77 10.20 -4.79
C ASN A 240 -34.08 11.48 -5.30
N LYS A 241 -33.64 12.36 -4.40
CA LYS A 241 -32.90 13.58 -4.78
C LYS A 241 -31.40 13.36 -4.94
N VAL A 242 -30.90 12.24 -4.47
CA VAL A 242 -29.47 11.90 -4.52
C VAL A 242 -29.23 10.99 -5.71
N GLU A 243 -28.44 11.46 -6.67
CA GLU A 243 -28.05 10.68 -7.83
C GLU A 243 -26.98 9.65 -7.46
N ILE A 244 -27.13 8.43 -7.92
CA ILE A 244 -26.21 7.34 -7.66
C ILE A 244 -25.19 7.22 -8.79
N ILE A 245 -23.91 7.29 -8.44
CA ILE A 245 -22.81 7.17 -9.40
C ILE A 245 -22.07 5.86 -9.12
N LEU A 246 -22.14 4.92 -10.07
CA LEU A 246 -21.45 3.65 -10.02
C LEU A 246 -20.15 3.70 -10.82
N PRO A 247 -19.05 3.07 -10.34
CA PRO A 247 -17.81 2.99 -11.08
C PRO A 247 -18.00 2.13 -12.34
N GLN A 248 -17.38 2.55 -13.42
CA GLN A 248 -17.35 1.78 -14.67
C GLN A 248 -15.93 1.34 -14.97
N ASP A 249 -15.61 0.11 -14.60
CA ASP A 249 -14.34 -0.52 -14.93
C ASP A 249 -14.29 -0.85 -16.44
N PRO A 250 -13.17 -0.68 -17.13
CA PRO A 250 -13.00 -1.02 -18.55
C PRO A 250 -13.19 -2.51 -18.87
N ASN A 251 -13.09 -3.41 -17.89
CA ASN A 251 -13.26 -4.84 -18.04
C ASN A 251 -14.71 -5.23 -18.39
N ALA A 252 -14.90 -6.12 -19.36
CA ALA A 252 -16.23 -6.53 -19.83
C ALA A 252 -17.12 -7.17 -18.75
N ALA A 253 -16.53 -7.99 -17.87
CA ALA A 253 -17.26 -8.63 -16.77
C ALA A 253 -17.73 -7.59 -15.73
N ALA A 254 -16.89 -6.64 -15.39
CA ALA A 254 -17.24 -5.56 -14.47
C ALA A 254 -18.31 -4.64 -15.06
N LYS A 255 -18.27 -4.33 -16.36
CA LYS A 255 -19.32 -3.58 -17.06
C LYS A 255 -20.67 -4.28 -16.97
N ALA A 256 -20.70 -5.61 -17.16
CA ALA A 256 -21.94 -6.38 -17.05
C ALA A 256 -22.52 -6.33 -15.63
N ALA A 257 -21.67 -6.51 -14.61
CA ALA A 257 -22.07 -6.43 -13.21
C ALA A 257 -22.62 -5.04 -12.84
N THR A 258 -21.93 -3.98 -13.20
CA THR A 258 -22.38 -2.60 -12.96
C THR A 258 -23.68 -2.29 -13.69
N SER A 259 -23.88 -2.82 -14.92
CA SER A 259 -25.13 -2.64 -15.67
C SER A 259 -26.32 -3.35 -15.02
N LEU A 260 -26.10 -4.52 -14.42
CA LEU A 260 -27.14 -5.24 -13.66
C LEU A 260 -27.51 -4.49 -12.38
N LEU A 261 -26.53 -4.00 -11.63
CA LEU A 261 -26.75 -3.15 -10.46
C LEU A 261 -27.53 -1.88 -10.81
N ALA A 262 -27.15 -1.18 -11.88
CA ALA A 262 -27.83 0.02 -12.33
C ALA A 262 -29.30 -0.27 -12.69
N ARG A 263 -29.58 -1.40 -13.37
CA ARG A 263 -30.94 -1.80 -13.68
C ARG A 263 -31.76 -2.06 -12.42
N SER A 264 -31.21 -2.79 -11.45
CA SER A 264 -31.89 -3.06 -10.19
C SER A 264 -32.21 -1.79 -9.42
N ILE A 265 -31.26 -0.84 -9.35
CA ILE A 265 -31.46 0.46 -8.70
C ILE A 265 -32.61 1.23 -9.34
N ILE A 266 -32.66 1.26 -10.68
CA ILE A 266 -33.74 1.94 -11.45
C ILE A 266 -35.09 1.23 -11.23
N GLU A 267 -35.12 -0.09 -11.19
CA GLU A 267 -36.36 -0.87 -10.93
C GLU A 267 -36.92 -0.59 -9.52
N HIS A 268 -36.09 -0.24 -8.56
CA HIS A 268 -36.48 0.20 -7.21
C HIS A 268 -36.82 1.70 -7.12
N GLY A 269 -36.78 2.44 -8.26
CA GLY A 269 -37.20 3.83 -8.36
C GLY A 269 -36.17 4.86 -7.97
N TYR A 270 -34.87 4.50 -7.94
CA TYR A 270 -33.77 5.43 -7.71
C TYR A 270 -33.05 5.80 -9.03
N ILE A 271 -32.29 6.89 -9.02
CA ILE A 271 -31.63 7.45 -10.20
C ILE A 271 -30.11 7.46 -10.02
#